data_0085184b896fbdf1b1770260e4a8265c
#
_entry.id   0085184b896fbdf1b1770260e4a8265c
#
_cell.length_a   1.000
_cell.length_b   1.000
_cell.length_c   1.000
_cell.angle_alpha   90.00
_cell.angle_beta   90.00
_cell.angle_gamma   90.00
#
_symmetry.space_group_name_H-M   'P 1'
#
loop_
_entity.id
_entity.type
_entity.pdbx_description
1 polymer ?
#
loop_
_entity_poly.entity_id
_entity_poly.type
_entity_poly.pdbx_seq_one_letter_code
_entity_poly.pdbx_strand_id
1 'polypeptide(L)'
;MNPLAAIWRYVKSFLYLITGQIDKSRRVLDSNPNVMKAKFDDIIKGKVDQIHTYKQAVATLIAQQEKKMAKVKSLTEEVQKLENLKAGALAMAKQTVAKLQGEGKTKEEVHANADYKKCLTAYNDFAATLTEKQDHIKDLENDISEYDDSIANHKINLQQLQRDIEKLKSEAADAVADVITAKEERDLSDMLNGISKDGMAKELQDMRDLRHEMRAEARVSREMAGTDSKQQEAQFLEYARSNTASDEFDSLLGMAEGTEGAETSASEPEEVEKTGSDGILPE
;
A
#
# COMPACT_ATOMS: atom_id res chain seq x y z
N MET A 1 -17.32 -13.72 -10.56
CA MET A 1 -17.57 -12.78 -9.44
C MET A 1 -16.25 -12.08 -9.17
N ASN A 2 -16.21 -10.77 -9.31
CA ASN A 2 -14.98 -9.99 -9.18
C ASN A 2 -14.54 -9.98 -7.71
N PRO A 3 -13.41 -10.61 -7.31
CA PRO A 3 -13.00 -10.71 -5.91
C PRO A 3 -12.75 -9.33 -5.28
N LEU A 4 -12.37 -8.34 -6.10
CA LEU A 4 -12.20 -6.94 -5.69
C LEU A 4 -13.52 -6.31 -5.19
N ALA A 5 -14.66 -6.61 -5.82
CA ALA A 5 -15.97 -6.10 -5.41
C ALA A 5 -16.45 -6.69 -4.08
N ALA A 6 -16.07 -7.93 -3.76
CA ALA A 6 -16.39 -8.56 -2.48
C ALA A 6 -15.60 -7.91 -1.34
N ILE A 7 -14.30 -7.67 -1.53
CA ILE A 7 -13.43 -7.01 -0.54
C ILE A 7 -13.88 -5.56 -0.33
N TRP A 8 -14.26 -4.84 -1.38
CA TRP A 8 -14.74 -3.46 -1.27
C TRP A 8 -16.04 -3.35 -0.45
N ARG A 9 -16.95 -4.33 -0.56
CA ARG A 9 -18.14 -4.41 0.32
C ARG A 9 -17.75 -4.63 1.78
N TYR A 10 -16.76 -5.47 2.07
CA TYR A 10 -16.26 -5.69 3.43
C TYR A 10 -15.65 -4.42 4.02
N VAL A 11 -14.81 -3.70 3.26
CA VAL A 11 -14.21 -2.42 3.69
C VAL A 11 -15.27 -1.36 3.97
N LYS A 12 -16.26 -1.21 3.10
CA LYS A 12 -17.35 -0.25 3.28
C LYS A 12 -18.23 -0.58 4.50
N SER A 13 -18.55 -1.85 4.70
CA SER A 13 -19.30 -2.33 5.88
C SER A 13 -18.52 -2.11 7.17
N PHE A 14 -17.19 -2.25 7.12
CA PHE A 14 -16.29 -2.06 8.23
C PHE A 14 -16.17 -0.59 8.66
N LEU A 15 -16.04 0.34 7.70
CA LEU A 15 -16.02 1.78 7.97
C LEU A 15 -17.32 2.27 8.60
N TYR A 16 -18.48 1.76 8.18
CA TYR A 16 -19.78 2.09 8.79
C TYR A 16 -19.93 1.56 10.23
N LEU A 17 -19.28 0.43 10.55
CA LEU A 17 -19.32 -0.15 11.89
C LEU A 17 -18.44 0.61 12.90
N ILE A 18 -17.32 1.18 12.46
CA ILE A 18 -16.40 1.94 13.34
C ILE A 18 -17.07 3.22 13.81
N THR A 19 -17.69 3.98 12.91
CA THR A 19 -18.30 5.27 13.24
C THR A 19 -19.60 5.17 14.05
N GLY A 20 -20.34 4.06 13.93
CA GLY A 20 -21.66 3.94 14.55
C GLY A 20 -21.68 3.29 15.94
N GLN A 21 -20.62 2.56 16.35
CA GLN A 21 -20.61 1.84 17.65
C GLN A 21 -20.05 2.66 18.81
N ILE A 22 -19.16 3.62 18.55
CA ILE A 22 -18.56 4.48 19.60
C ILE A 22 -19.64 5.32 20.28
N ASP A 23 -20.57 5.89 19.50
CA ASP A 23 -21.67 6.71 20.04
C ASP A 23 -22.73 5.91 20.82
N LYS A 24 -22.93 4.63 20.50
CA LYS A 24 -23.83 3.74 21.24
C LYS A 24 -23.22 3.28 22.57
N SER A 25 -21.92 3.04 22.62
CA SER A 25 -21.21 2.61 23.83
C SER A 25 -21.10 3.73 24.86
N ARG A 26 -21.02 5.00 24.42
CA ARG A 26 -21.10 6.16 25.32
C ARG A 26 -22.45 6.34 26.01
N ARG A 27 -23.54 5.81 25.47
CA ARG A 27 -24.89 5.94 26.04
C ARG A 27 -25.25 4.87 27.08
N VAL A 28 -24.48 3.79 27.16
CA VAL A 28 -24.64 2.76 28.19
C VAL A 28 -23.58 3.00 29.26
N LEU A 29 -23.74 4.06 30.03
CA LEU A 29 -22.98 4.34 31.25
C LEU A 29 -23.37 3.29 32.31
N ASP A 30 -22.70 2.14 32.25
CA ASP A 30 -22.62 1.26 33.43
C ASP A 30 -21.73 1.97 34.47
N SER A 31 -22.27 2.19 35.62
CA SER A 31 -21.57 2.81 36.74
C SER A 31 -20.46 1.89 37.35
N ASN A 32 -20.23 0.73 36.75
CA ASN A 32 -19.18 -0.21 37.16
C ASN A 32 -18.00 -0.18 36.21
N PRO A 33 -16.82 0.34 36.64
CA PRO A 33 -15.63 0.45 35.79
C PRO A 33 -15.16 -0.88 35.17
N ASN A 34 -15.28 -1.97 35.93
CA ASN A 34 -14.86 -3.31 35.48
C ASN A 34 -15.75 -3.84 34.33
N VAL A 35 -17.06 -3.60 34.41
CA VAL A 35 -17.99 -3.97 33.32
C VAL A 35 -17.72 -3.14 32.08
N MET A 36 -17.41 -1.85 32.26
CA MET A 36 -17.08 -0.95 31.18
C MET A 36 -15.77 -1.35 30.49
N LYS A 37 -14.72 -1.67 31.27
CA LYS A 37 -13.46 -2.21 30.76
C LYS A 37 -13.69 -3.47 29.93
N ALA A 38 -14.41 -4.46 30.48
CA ALA A 38 -14.69 -5.71 29.78
C ALA A 38 -15.44 -5.49 28.44
N LYS A 39 -16.39 -4.55 28.39
CA LYS A 39 -17.09 -4.21 27.14
C LYS A 39 -16.17 -3.58 26.09
N PHE A 40 -15.26 -2.70 26.51
CA PHE A 40 -14.27 -2.14 25.59
C PHE A 40 -13.29 -3.20 25.09
N ASP A 41 -12.80 -4.07 25.98
CA ASP A 41 -11.91 -5.18 25.62
C ASP A 41 -12.56 -6.11 24.58
N ASP A 42 -13.84 -6.45 24.74
CA ASP A 42 -14.59 -7.25 23.77
C ASP A 42 -14.72 -6.55 22.41
N ILE A 43 -14.99 -5.25 22.42
CA ILE A 43 -15.06 -4.45 21.17
C ILE A 43 -13.70 -4.40 20.48
N ILE A 44 -12.64 -4.12 21.24
CA ILE A 44 -11.27 -4.05 20.72
C ILE A 44 -10.86 -5.41 20.13
N LYS A 45 -11.09 -6.50 20.87
CA LYS A 45 -10.83 -7.86 20.41
C LYS A 45 -11.56 -8.16 19.10
N GLY A 46 -12.85 -7.89 19.04
CA GLY A 46 -13.63 -8.08 17.81
C GLY A 46 -13.08 -7.26 16.62
N LYS A 47 -12.56 -6.05 16.86
CA LYS A 47 -11.91 -5.24 15.83
C LYS A 47 -10.57 -5.81 15.38
N VAL A 48 -9.77 -6.30 16.32
CA VAL A 48 -8.49 -6.98 16.01
C VAL A 48 -8.72 -8.22 15.16
N ASP A 49 -9.72 -9.03 15.48
CA ASP A 49 -10.09 -10.23 14.71
C ASP A 49 -10.53 -9.85 13.28
N GLN A 50 -11.28 -8.76 13.12
CA GLN A 50 -11.65 -8.23 11.80
C GLN A 50 -10.44 -7.77 10.99
N ILE A 51 -9.48 -7.07 11.61
CA ILE A 51 -8.22 -6.67 10.96
C ILE A 51 -7.43 -7.90 10.53
N HIS A 52 -7.38 -8.95 11.35
CA HIS A 52 -6.73 -10.21 10.99
C HIS A 52 -7.36 -10.84 9.74
N THR A 53 -8.68 -10.93 9.68
CA THR A 53 -9.42 -11.42 8.52
C THR A 53 -9.15 -10.56 7.28
N TYR A 54 -9.08 -9.24 7.45
CA TYR A 54 -8.74 -8.33 6.35
C TYR A 54 -7.31 -8.52 5.84
N LYS A 55 -6.33 -8.70 6.74
CA LYS A 55 -4.95 -9.06 6.37
C LYS A 55 -4.89 -10.35 5.54
N GLN A 56 -5.65 -11.36 5.91
CA GLN A 56 -5.74 -12.62 5.14
C GLN A 56 -6.32 -12.38 3.74
N ALA A 57 -7.34 -11.53 3.61
CA ALA A 57 -7.89 -11.17 2.31
C ALA A 57 -6.87 -10.45 1.42
N VAL A 58 -6.10 -9.50 1.98
CA VAL A 58 -5.01 -8.81 1.25
C VAL A 58 -3.91 -9.80 0.85
N ALA A 59 -3.52 -10.72 1.74
CA ALA A 59 -2.55 -11.77 1.41
C ALA A 59 -3.02 -12.64 0.23
N THR A 60 -4.33 -12.91 0.14
CA THR A 60 -4.91 -13.64 -1.00
C THR A 60 -4.79 -12.86 -2.31
N LEU A 61 -4.97 -11.53 -2.27
CA LEU A 61 -4.76 -10.68 -3.46
C LEU A 61 -3.31 -10.71 -3.92
N ILE A 62 -2.36 -10.60 -2.99
CA ILE A 62 -0.92 -10.70 -3.28
C ILE A 62 -0.60 -12.04 -3.94
N ALA A 63 -1.11 -13.14 -3.38
CA ALA A 63 -0.88 -14.47 -3.96
C ALA A 63 -1.48 -14.62 -5.37
N GLN A 64 -2.61 -13.96 -5.66
CA GLN A 64 -3.19 -13.95 -7.01
C GLN A 64 -2.35 -13.13 -7.98
N GLN A 65 -1.84 -11.98 -7.55
CA GLN A 65 -0.90 -11.15 -8.31
C GLN A 65 0.37 -11.95 -8.66
N GLU A 66 0.99 -12.60 -7.67
CA GLU A 66 2.20 -13.42 -7.88
C GLU A 66 1.96 -14.53 -8.91
N LYS A 67 0.78 -15.17 -8.89
CA LYS A 67 0.42 -16.16 -9.91
C LYS A 67 0.33 -15.56 -11.32
N LYS A 68 -0.23 -14.34 -11.44
CA LYS A 68 -0.28 -13.65 -12.73
C LYS A 68 1.12 -13.26 -13.21
N MET A 69 1.98 -12.76 -12.33
CA MET A 69 3.38 -12.46 -12.63
C MET A 69 4.15 -13.69 -13.10
N ALA A 70 3.98 -14.84 -12.43
CA ALA A 70 4.56 -16.11 -12.86
C ALA A 70 4.06 -16.54 -14.24
N LYS A 71 2.77 -16.29 -14.54
CA LYS A 71 2.20 -16.59 -15.85
C LYS A 71 2.74 -15.69 -16.95
N VAL A 72 2.91 -14.38 -16.69
CA VAL A 72 3.57 -13.45 -17.61
C VAL A 72 4.98 -13.92 -17.93
N LYS A 73 5.76 -14.29 -16.90
CA LYS A 73 7.13 -14.81 -17.10
C LYS A 73 7.13 -16.04 -18.01
N SER A 74 6.25 -17.02 -17.75
CA SER A 74 6.14 -18.23 -18.58
C SER A 74 5.76 -17.90 -20.03
N LEU A 75 4.79 -16.98 -20.23
CA LEU A 75 4.38 -16.57 -21.58
C LEU A 75 5.48 -15.83 -22.31
N THR A 76 6.27 -15.00 -21.60
CA THR A 76 7.42 -14.30 -22.17
C THR A 76 8.49 -15.28 -22.69
N GLU A 77 8.76 -16.34 -21.94
CA GLU A 77 9.67 -17.43 -22.38
C GLU A 77 9.11 -18.15 -23.62
N GLU A 78 7.79 -18.37 -23.68
CA GLU A 78 7.14 -18.97 -24.85
C GLU A 78 7.16 -18.05 -26.07
N VAL A 79 6.96 -16.73 -25.88
CA VAL A 79 7.08 -15.70 -26.93
C VAL A 79 8.48 -15.72 -27.52
N GLN A 80 9.51 -15.70 -26.69
CA GLN A 80 10.91 -15.75 -27.15
C GLN A 80 11.19 -17.03 -27.99
N LYS A 81 10.64 -18.15 -27.58
CA LYS A 81 10.76 -19.42 -28.33
C LYS A 81 10.03 -19.35 -29.66
N LEU A 82 8.83 -18.77 -29.69
CA LEU A 82 8.06 -18.59 -30.93
C LEU A 82 8.72 -17.63 -31.91
N GLU A 83 9.37 -16.55 -31.42
CA GLU A 83 10.16 -15.63 -32.24
C GLU A 83 11.33 -16.36 -32.91
N ASN A 84 12.05 -17.20 -32.17
CA ASN A 84 13.13 -18.03 -32.74
C ASN A 84 12.62 -19.02 -33.77
N LEU A 85 11.46 -19.67 -33.52
CA LEU A 85 10.84 -20.58 -34.48
C LEU A 85 10.37 -19.88 -35.76
N LYS A 86 9.77 -18.69 -35.62
CA LYS A 86 9.37 -17.81 -36.74
C LYS A 86 10.57 -17.38 -37.57
N ALA A 87 11.66 -16.97 -36.91
CA ALA A 87 12.91 -16.62 -37.58
C ALA A 87 13.51 -17.83 -38.32
N GLY A 88 13.47 -19.01 -37.72
CA GLY A 88 13.90 -20.26 -38.33
C GLY A 88 13.08 -20.61 -39.58
N ALA A 89 11.75 -20.53 -39.52
CA ALA A 89 10.87 -20.76 -40.66
C ALA A 89 11.16 -19.77 -41.82
N LEU A 90 11.41 -18.51 -41.51
CA LEU A 90 11.79 -17.50 -42.47
C LEU A 90 13.17 -17.79 -43.12
N ALA A 91 14.16 -18.20 -42.32
CA ALA A 91 15.48 -18.56 -42.81
C ALA A 91 15.41 -19.78 -43.75
N MET A 92 14.65 -20.82 -43.41
CA MET A 92 14.42 -21.97 -44.28
C MET A 92 13.69 -21.58 -45.55
N ALA A 93 12.70 -20.72 -45.51
CA ALA A 93 12.01 -20.21 -46.70
C ALA A 93 12.98 -19.47 -47.60
N LYS A 94 13.83 -18.58 -47.06
CA LYS A 94 14.87 -17.85 -47.85
C LYS A 94 15.86 -18.82 -48.51
N GLN A 95 16.31 -19.84 -47.82
CA GLN A 95 17.21 -20.85 -48.34
C GLN A 95 16.53 -21.65 -49.51
N THR A 96 15.27 -22.04 -49.34
CA THR A 96 14.49 -22.71 -50.40
C THR A 96 14.32 -21.80 -51.61
N VAL A 97 14.00 -20.53 -51.42
CA VAL A 97 13.89 -19.55 -52.52
C VAL A 97 15.22 -19.41 -53.26
N ALA A 98 16.32 -19.23 -52.54
CA ALA A 98 17.65 -19.10 -53.18
C ALA A 98 18.07 -20.30 -53.98
N LYS A 99 17.75 -21.55 -53.48
CA LYS A 99 18.01 -22.78 -54.19
C LYS A 99 17.20 -22.85 -55.50
N LEU A 100 15.89 -22.61 -55.42
CA LEU A 100 15.00 -22.70 -56.58
C LEU A 100 15.30 -21.62 -57.62
N GLN A 101 15.68 -20.43 -57.23
CA GLN A 101 16.14 -19.38 -58.13
C GLN A 101 17.46 -19.74 -58.82
N GLY A 102 18.39 -20.38 -58.10
CA GLY A 102 19.63 -20.91 -58.65
C GLY A 102 19.38 -22.03 -59.72
N GLU A 103 18.24 -22.73 -59.59
CA GLU A 103 17.76 -23.73 -60.59
C GLU A 103 17.00 -23.09 -61.76
N GLY A 104 16.86 -21.77 -61.82
CA GLY A 104 16.17 -21.03 -62.87
C GLY A 104 14.64 -21.09 -62.79
N LYS A 105 14.06 -21.42 -61.62
CA LYS A 105 12.61 -21.51 -61.40
C LYS A 105 11.94 -20.13 -61.37
N THR A 106 10.76 -20.02 -61.95
CA THR A 106 9.96 -18.82 -61.92
C THR A 106 9.37 -18.55 -60.50
N LYS A 107 8.89 -17.36 -60.28
CA LYS A 107 8.28 -16.96 -59.01
C LYS A 107 7.04 -17.84 -58.71
N GLU A 108 6.24 -18.15 -59.74
CA GLU A 108 5.05 -19.01 -59.63
C GLU A 108 5.42 -20.44 -59.22
N GLU A 109 6.51 -20.97 -59.80
CA GLU A 109 7.01 -22.32 -59.43
C GLU A 109 7.56 -22.35 -58.01
N VAL A 110 8.23 -21.28 -57.56
CA VAL A 110 8.68 -21.15 -56.14
C VAL A 110 7.49 -21.16 -55.21
N HIS A 111 6.44 -20.37 -55.49
CA HIS A 111 5.22 -20.35 -54.66
C HIS A 111 4.45 -21.65 -54.69
N ALA A 112 4.54 -22.44 -55.78
CA ALA A 112 3.93 -23.76 -55.89
C ALA A 112 4.70 -24.84 -55.10
N ASN A 113 5.98 -24.59 -54.81
CA ASN A 113 6.86 -25.54 -54.12
C ASN A 113 6.34 -25.95 -52.76
N ALA A 114 6.34 -27.24 -52.46
CA ALA A 114 5.81 -27.79 -51.21
C ALA A 114 6.57 -27.35 -49.98
N ASP A 115 7.90 -27.26 -50.07
CA ASP A 115 8.74 -26.88 -48.93
C ASP A 115 8.60 -25.36 -48.61
N TYR A 116 8.51 -24.52 -49.68
CA TYR A 116 8.17 -23.12 -49.49
C TYR A 116 6.81 -22.93 -48.81
N LYS A 117 5.78 -23.65 -49.28
CA LYS A 117 4.43 -23.59 -48.63
C LYS A 117 4.45 -24.00 -47.17
N LYS A 118 5.17 -25.09 -46.84
CA LYS A 118 5.33 -25.50 -45.42
C LYS A 118 5.96 -24.40 -44.56
N CYS A 119 7.04 -23.79 -45.04
CA CYS A 119 7.69 -22.70 -44.32
C CYS A 119 6.78 -21.48 -44.17
N LEU A 120 6.01 -21.12 -45.21
CA LEU A 120 5.06 -20.03 -45.17
C LEU A 120 3.92 -20.30 -44.17
N THR A 121 3.35 -21.50 -44.19
CA THR A 121 2.32 -21.89 -43.21
C THR A 121 2.87 -21.81 -41.78
N ALA A 122 4.02 -22.45 -41.53
CA ALA A 122 4.65 -22.41 -40.21
C ALA A 122 4.96 -20.98 -39.75
N TYR A 123 5.46 -20.11 -40.65
CA TYR A 123 5.70 -18.71 -40.32
C TYR A 123 4.42 -17.97 -39.92
N ASN A 124 3.32 -18.18 -40.67
CA ASN A 124 2.05 -17.54 -40.38
C ASN A 124 1.42 -18.07 -39.08
N ASP A 125 1.51 -19.38 -38.83
CA ASP A 125 1.02 -19.99 -37.59
C ASP A 125 1.78 -19.48 -36.36
N PHE A 126 3.12 -19.38 -36.46
CA PHE A 126 3.94 -18.82 -35.36
C PHE A 126 3.66 -17.32 -35.18
N ALA A 127 3.44 -16.56 -36.26
CA ALA A 127 3.10 -15.15 -36.18
C ALA A 127 1.75 -14.92 -35.51
N ALA A 128 0.72 -15.70 -35.86
CA ALA A 128 -0.60 -15.61 -35.25
C ALA A 128 -0.55 -15.97 -33.75
N THR A 129 0.10 -17.09 -33.41
CA THR A 129 0.25 -17.52 -32.00
C THR A 129 1.06 -16.50 -31.19
N LEU A 130 2.09 -15.88 -31.78
CA LEU A 130 2.89 -14.88 -31.15
C LEU A 130 2.07 -13.63 -30.79
N THR A 131 1.24 -13.14 -31.73
CA THR A 131 0.33 -12.03 -31.47
C THR A 131 -0.64 -12.34 -30.33
N GLU A 132 -1.30 -13.53 -30.37
CA GLU A 132 -2.21 -13.96 -29.30
C GLU A 132 -1.55 -13.98 -27.92
N LYS A 133 -0.30 -14.51 -27.84
CA LYS A 133 0.42 -14.56 -26.57
C LYS A 133 0.87 -13.18 -26.09
N GLN A 134 1.28 -12.31 -27.00
CA GLN A 134 1.64 -10.92 -26.67
C GLN A 134 0.43 -10.13 -26.15
N ASP A 135 -0.74 -10.29 -26.77
CA ASP A 135 -1.98 -9.67 -26.29
C ASP A 135 -2.36 -10.22 -24.91
N HIS A 136 -2.22 -11.53 -24.70
CA HIS A 136 -2.48 -12.12 -23.38
C HIS A 136 -1.50 -11.64 -22.30
N ILE A 137 -0.22 -11.43 -22.63
CA ILE A 137 0.76 -10.83 -21.71
C ILE A 137 0.28 -9.42 -21.32
N LYS A 138 -0.08 -8.60 -22.30
CA LYS A 138 -0.54 -7.24 -22.07
C LYS A 138 -1.78 -7.18 -21.16
N ASP A 139 -2.74 -8.08 -21.37
CA ASP A 139 -3.92 -8.18 -20.51
C ASP A 139 -3.55 -8.55 -19.07
N LEU A 140 -2.63 -9.51 -18.91
CA LEU A 140 -2.14 -9.89 -17.58
C LEU A 140 -1.34 -8.77 -16.89
N GLU A 141 -0.55 -8.00 -17.65
CA GLU A 141 0.18 -6.85 -17.11
C GLU A 141 -0.77 -5.74 -16.65
N ASN A 142 -1.83 -5.47 -17.38
CA ASN A 142 -2.88 -4.54 -16.95
C ASN A 142 -3.55 -5.03 -15.65
N ASP A 143 -3.92 -6.31 -15.60
CA ASP A 143 -4.47 -6.91 -14.38
C ASP A 143 -3.50 -6.80 -13.19
N ILE A 144 -2.20 -7.03 -13.40
CA ILE A 144 -1.16 -6.92 -12.35
C ILE A 144 -1.10 -5.49 -11.83
N SER A 145 -1.16 -4.49 -12.71
CA SER A 145 -1.18 -3.08 -12.33
C SER A 145 -2.41 -2.74 -11.49
N GLU A 146 -3.60 -3.25 -11.84
CA GLU A 146 -4.81 -3.07 -11.03
C GLU A 146 -4.67 -3.72 -9.64
N TYR A 147 -4.03 -4.88 -9.55
CA TYR A 147 -3.73 -5.53 -8.28
C TYR A 147 -2.74 -4.70 -7.44
N ASP A 148 -1.69 -4.13 -8.05
CA ASP A 148 -0.71 -3.28 -7.36
C ASP A 148 -1.39 -2.09 -6.69
N ASP A 149 -2.20 -1.34 -7.43
CA ASP A 149 -2.95 -0.19 -6.92
C ASP A 149 -3.91 -0.60 -5.79
N SER A 150 -4.62 -1.70 -6.00
CA SER A 150 -5.56 -2.22 -5.01
C SER A 150 -4.85 -2.65 -3.72
N ILE A 151 -3.74 -3.39 -3.82
CA ILE A 151 -2.94 -3.86 -2.68
C ILE A 151 -2.33 -2.67 -1.93
N ALA A 152 -1.82 -1.65 -2.65
CA ALA A 152 -1.28 -0.44 -2.04
C ALA A 152 -2.35 0.27 -1.20
N ASN A 153 -3.54 0.50 -1.77
CA ASN A 153 -4.67 1.11 -1.07
C ASN A 153 -5.10 0.28 0.16
N HIS A 154 -5.15 -1.04 0.04
CA HIS A 154 -5.50 -1.92 1.15
C HIS A 154 -4.45 -1.92 2.26
N LYS A 155 -3.16 -1.81 1.95
CA LYS A 155 -2.09 -1.66 2.94
C LYS A 155 -2.24 -0.35 3.73
N ILE A 156 -2.51 0.76 3.05
CA ILE A 156 -2.77 2.05 3.70
C ILE A 156 -3.97 1.94 4.65
N ASN A 157 -5.08 1.36 4.18
CA ASN A 157 -6.27 1.15 4.99
C ASN A 157 -5.99 0.27 6.23
N LEU A 158 -5.18 -0.78 6.10
CA LEU A 158 -4.78 -1.62 7.22
C LEU A 158 -3.97 -0.84 8.27
N GLN A 159 -3.05 0.01 7.84
CA GLN A 159 -2.29 0.88 8.74
C GLN A 159 -3.22 1.85 9.48
N GLN A 160 -4.17 2.45 8.76
CA GLN A 160 -5.14 3.33 9.38
C GLN A 160 -5.99 2.60 10.44
N LEU A 161 -6.48 1.40 10.11
CA LEU A 161 -7.25 0.58 11.05
C LEU A 161 -6.45 0.19 12.29
N GLN A 162 -5.16 -0.06 12.16
CA GLN A 162 -4.27 -0.32 13.30
C GLN A 162 -4.14 0.91 14.20
N ARG A 163 -3.95 2.11 13.63
CA ARG A 163 -3.93 3.37 14.40
C ARG A 163 -5.26 3.62 15.09
N ASP A 164 -6.37 3.35 14.41
CA ASP A 164 -7.70 3.52 14.98
C ASP A 164 -7.94 2.59 16.18
N ILE A 165 -7.39 1.38 16.16
CA ILE A 165 -7.40 0.47 17.32
C ILE A 165 -6.61 1.04 18.49
N GLU A 166 -5.40 1.55 18.26
CA GLU A 166 -4.60 2.14 19.36
C GLU A 166 -5.28 3.39 19.93
N LYS A 167 -5.89 4.21 19.07
CA LYS A 167 -6.71 5.33 19.51
C LYS A 167 -7.90 4.87 20.34
N LEU A 168 -8.61 3.83 19.90
CA LEU A 168 -9.74 3.27 20.64
C LEU A 168 -9.33 2.72 22.02
N LYS A 169 -8.16 2.08 22.12
CA LYS A 169 -7.61 1.63 23.41
C LYS A 169 -7.37 2.81 24.35
N SER A 170 -6.75 3.90 23.84
CA SER A 170 -6.54 5.10 24.64
C SER A 170 -7.86 5.71 25.11
N GLU A 171 -8.84 5.85 24.22
CA GLU A 171 -10.16 6.39 24.55
C GLU A 171 -10.91 5.50 25.57
N ALA A 172 -10.79 4.18 25.43
CA ALA A 172 -11.37 3.24 26.38
C ALA A 172 -10.76 3.37 27.79
N ALA A 173 -9.43 3.47 27.88
CA ALA A 173 -8.74 3.63 29.15
C ALA A 173 -9.07 4.99 29.80
N ASP A 174 -9.11 6.08 29.03
CA ASP A 174 -9.52 7.39 29.53
C ASP A 174 -10.98 7.37 30.03
N ALA A 175 -11.91 6.76 29.29
CA ALA A 175 -13.31 6.65 29.69
C ALA A 175 -13.51 5.82 30.98
N VAL A 176 -12.76 4.72 31.15
CA VAL A 176 -12.79 3.93 32.39
C VAL A 176 -12.22 4.74 33.57
N ALA A 177 -11.10 5.48 33.36
CA ALA A 177 -10.52 6.34 34.38
C ALA A 177 -11.48 7.46 34.82
N ASP A 178 -12.24 8.05 33.89
CA ASP A 178 -13.25 9.07 34.20
C ASP A 178 -14.39 8.51 35.05
N VAL A 179 -14.87 7.29 34.76
CA VAL A 179 -15.92 6.62 35.55
C VAL A 179 -15.40 6.31 36.97
N ILE A 180 -14.15 5.89 37.10
CA ILE A 180 -13.53 5.64 38.43
C ILE A 180 -13.47 6.96 39.20
N THR A 181 -13.02 8.06 38.59
CA THR A 181 -12.94 9.36 39.25
C THR A 181 -14.32 9.84 39.72
N ALA A 182 -15.35 9.73 38.88
CA ALA A 182 -16.71 10.09 39.21
C ALA A 182 -17.29 9.24 40.35
N LYS A 183 -16.92 7.96 40.40
CA LYS A 183 -17.31 7.06 41.52
C LYS A 183 -16.59 7.44 42.83
N GLU A 184 -15.28 7.71 42.77
CA GLU A 184 -14.50 8.20 43.92
C GLU A 184 -15.07 9.49 44.49
N GLU A 185 -15.44 10.45 43.66
CA GLU A 185 -16.07 11.73 44.08
C GLU A 185 -17.40 11.50 44.77
N ARG A 186 -18.23 10.60 44.22
CA ARG A 186 -19.51 10.24 44.83
C ARG A 186 -19.31 9.57 46.20
N ASP A 187 -18.41 8.59 46.28
CA ASP A 187 -18.11 7.85 47.54
C ASP A 187 -17.54 8.78 48.61
N LEU A 188 -16.69 9.75 48.21
CA LEU A 188 -16.19 10.80 49.12
C LEU A 188 -17.33 11.73 49.60
N SER A 189 -18.25 12.11 48.73
CA SER A 189 -19.43 12.90 49.09
C SER A 189 -20.34 12.15 50.07
N ASP A 190 -20.55 10.86 49.83
CA ASP A 190 -21.36 10.00 50.72
C ASP A 190 -20.68 9.80 52.08
N MET A 191 -19.34 9.69 52.15
CA MET A 191 -18.57 9.70 53.42
C MET A 191 -18.74 11.01 54.18
N LEU A 192 -18.65 12.15 53.51
CA LEU A 192 -18.85 13.47 54.13
C LEU A 192 -20.26 13.68 54.67
N ASN A 193 -21.25 13.04 54.01
CA ASN A 193 -22.65 13.09 54.43
C ASN A 193 -23.01 12.06 55.52
N GLY A 194 -22.02 11.35 56.11
CA GLY A 194 -22.23 10.43 57.22
C GLY A 194 -22.83 9.06 56.84
N ILE A 195 -22.84 8.71 55.55
CA ILE A 195 -23.27 7.42 55.04
C ILE A 195 -22.04 6.49 54.89
N SER A 196 -21.33 6.28 55.98
CA SER A 196 -20.15 5.38 55.98
C SER A 196 -20.59 3.93 56.01
N LYS A 197 -20.33 3.14 54.99
CA LYS A 197 -20.40 1.68 54.98
C LYS A 197 -19.01 1.11 55.22
N ASP A 198 -18.91 0.22 56.25
CA ASP A 198 -17.70 -0.58 56.49
C ASP A 198 -17.36 -1.41 55.24
N GLY A 199 -16.19 -1.22 54.64
CA GLY A 199 -15.70 -1.92 53.46
C GLY A 199 -15.29 -1.02 52.31
N MET A 200 -15.69 0.26 52.28
CA MET A 200 -15.45 1.21 51.19
C MET A 200 -13.98 1.56 50.97
N ALA A 201 -13.14 1.52 52.02
CA ALA A 201 -11.72 1.86 51.92
C ALA A 201 -10.94 0.91 51.02
N LYS A 202 -11.23 -0.38 51.02
CA LYS A 202 -10.58 -1.37 50.15
C LYS A 202 -11.06 -1.24 48.72
N GLU A 203 -12.35 -1.03 48.47
CA GLU A 203 -12.93 -0.83 47.16
C GLU A 203 -12.39 0.46 46.50
N LEU A 204 -12.20 1.55 47.27
CA LEU A 204 -11.57 2.79 46.81
C LEU A 204 -10.10 2.56 46.46
N GLN A 205 -9.38 1.72 47.21
CA GLN A 205 -7.99 1.39 46.89
C GLN A 205 -7.89 0.57 45.60
N ASP A 206 -8.70 -0.47 45.45
CA ASP A 206 -8.76 -1.28 44.24
C ASP A 206 -9.11 -0.45 43.00
N MET A 207 -9.99 0.55 43.13
CA MET A 207 -10.34 1.49 42.04
C MET A 207 -9.21 2.45 41.72
N ARG A 208 -8.46 2.96 42.70
CA ARG A 208 -7.29 3.81 42.45
C ARG A 208 -6.21 3.04 41.69
N ASP A 209 -5.97 1.80 42.05
CA ASP A 209 -5.02 0.93 41.37
C ASP A 209 -5.44 0.67 39.93
N LEU A 210 -6.72 0.35 39.69
CA LEU A 210 -7.28 0.20 38.36
C LEU A 210 -7.17 1.50 37.52
N ARG A 211 -7.43 2.66 38.12
CA ARG A 211 -7.26 3.97 37.44
C ARG A 211 -5.80 4.22 37.03
N HIS A 212 -4.84 3.88 37.89
CA HIS A 212 -3.41 4.00 37.58
C HIS A 212 -3.02 3.07 36.44
N GLU A 213 -3.52 1.85 36.44
CA GLU A 213 -3.33 0.89 35.35
C GLU A 213 -3.89 1.45 34.02
N MET A 214 -5.14 1.92 34.00
CA MET A 214 -5.79 2.49 32.80
C MET A 214 -5.07 3.70 32.26
N ARG A 215 -4.62 4.63 33.11
CA ARG A 215 -3.82 5.80 32.69
C ARG A 215 -2.46 5.40 32.12
N ALA A 216 -1.82 4.37 32.67
CA ALA A 216 -0.58 3.84 32.14
C ALA A 216 -0.80 3.20 30.76
N GLU A 217 -1.86 2.41 30.59
CA GLU A 217 -2.24 1.80 29.31
C GLU A 217 -2.57 2.85 28.25
N ALA A 218 -3.35 3.88 28.59
CA ALA A 218 -3.65 5.01 27.70
C ALA A 218 -2.39 5.77 27.26
N ARG A 219 -1.41 5.92 28.18
CA ARG A 219 -0.13 6.57 27.85
C ARG A 219 0.70 5.73 26.89
N VAL A 220 0.81 4.42 27.15
CA VAL A 220 1.54 3.50 26.27
C VAL A 220 0.90 3.45 24.88
N SER A 221 -0.43 3.34 24.79
CA SER A 221 -1.15 3.34 23.50
C SER A 221 -0.95 4.63 22.71
N ARG A 222 -0.95 5.79 23.39
CA ARG A 222 -0.65 7.10 22.75
C ARG A 222 0.80 7.20 22.27
N GLU A 223 1.74 6.68 23.06
CA GLU A 223 3.16 6.67 22.73
C GLU A 223 3.44 5.75 21.54
N MET A 224 2.83 4.57 21.47
CA MET A 224 2.91 3.65 20.33
C MET A 224 2.29 4.24 19.06
N ALA A 225 1.12 4.90 19.16
CA ALA A 225 0.50 5.58 18.03
C ALA A 225 1.35 6.74 17.49
N GLY A 226 2.08 7.45 18.37
CA GLY A 226 3.01 8.51 17.99
C GLY A 226 4.36 8.02 17.45
N THR A 227 4.85 6.89 17.96
CA THR A 227 6.13 6.30 17.54
C THR A 227 6.04 5.72 16.13
N ASP A 228 4.90 5.13 15.76
CA ASP A 228 4.68 4.59 14.42
C ASP A 228 4.71 5.70 13.35
N SER A 229 4.16 6.88 13.66
CA SER A 229 4.23 8.05 12.79
C SER A 229 5.66 8.56 12.61
N LYS A 230 6.46 8.61 13.69
CA LYS A 230 7.87 9.04 13.64
C LYS A 230 8.77 8.04 12.91
N GLN A 231 8.50 6.73 13.05
CA GLN A 231 9.23 5.70 12.28
C GLN A 231 8.93 5.80 10.79
N GLN A 232 7.67 6.05 10.41
CA GLN A 232 7.31 6.26 9.01
C GLN A 232 7.96 7.54 8.45
N GLU A 233 7.93 8.63 9.21
CA GLU A 233 8.61 9.88 8.83
C GLU A 233 10.13 9.68 8.67
N ALA A 234 10.77 8.93 9.58
CA ALA A 234 12.17 8.57 9.47
C ALA A 234 12.46 7.69 8.24
N GLN A 235 11.60 6.71 7.93
CA GLN A 235 11.72 5.88 6.72
C GLN A 235 11.54 6.69 5.44
N PHE A 236 10.60 7.63 5.39
CA PHE A 236 10.43 8.52 4.24
C PHE A 236 11.61 9.49 4.07
N LEU A 237 12.17 9.99 5.17
CA LEU A 237 13.37 10.84 5.14
C LEU A 237 14.61 10.05 4.70
N GLU A 238 14.75 8.82 5.14
CA GLU A 238 15.85 7.93 4.72
C GLU A 238 15.73 7.55 3.24
N TYR A 239 14.53 7.25 2.77
CA TYR A 239 14.24 6.98 1.36
C TYR A 239 14.51 8.21 0.47
N ALA A 240 14.06 9.40 0.92
CA ALA A 240 14.34 10.64 0.21
C ALA A 240 15.84 10.94 0.13
N ARG A 241 16.59 10.71 1.22
CA ARG A 241 18.04 10.88 1.24
C ARG A 241 18.77 9.87 0.34
N SER A 242 18.34 8.61 0.31
CA SER A 242 18.96 7.59 -0.54
C SER A 242 18.75 7.87 -2.03
N ASN A 243 17.55 8.36 -2.41
CA ASN A 243 17.28 8.75 -3.80
C ASN A 243 18.05 10.00 -4.21
N THR A 244 18.10 11.03 -3.36
CA THR A 244 18.87 12.25 -3.67
C THR A 244 20.38 11.93 -3.78
N ALA A 245 20.91 11.06 -2.92
CA ALA A 245 22.30 10.63 -2.99
C ALA A 245 22.61 9.78 -4.23
N SER A 246 21.63 9.01 -4.71
CA SER A 246 21.75 8.24 -5.98
C SER A 246 21.79 9.18 -7.18
N ASP A 247 20.90 10.15 -7.25
CA ASP A 247 20.83 11.13 -8.34
C ASP A 247 22.08 12.03 -8.38
N GLU A 248 22.59 12.45 -7.21
CA GLU A 248 23.85 13.19 -7.09
C GLU A 248 25.07 12.33 -7.50
N PHE A 249 25.07 11.05 -7.13
CA PHE A 249 26.15 10.12 -7.50
C PHE A 249 26.14 9.81 -8.99
N ASP A 250 24.98 9.59 -9.59
CA ASP A 250 24.82 9.36 -11.03
C ASP A 250 25.18 10.61 -11.84
N SER A 251 24.90 11.81 -11.31
CA SER A 251 25.36 13.07 -11.87
C SER A 251 26.88 13.23 -11.82
N LEU A 252 27.52 12.84 -10.72
CA LEU A 252 28.97 12.85 -10.54
C LEU A 252 29.69 11.83 -11.42
N LEU A 253 29.05 10.70 -11.73
CA LEU A 253 29.56 9.68 -12.65
C LEU A 253 29.30 10.00 -14.11
N GLY A 254 28.59 11.09 -14.44
CA GLY A 254 28.25 11.48 -15.80
C GLY A 254 27.25 10.52 -16.48
N MET A 255 26.47 9.75 -15.67
CA MET A 255 25.44 8.84 -16.16
C MET A 255 24.03 9.48 -16.21
N ALA A 256 23.92 10.78 -15.93
CA ALA A 256 22.67 11.51 -16.14
C ALA A 256 22.41 11.57 -17.65
N GLU A 257 21.37 10.92 -18.14
CA GLU A 257 20.95 10.94 -19.54
C GLU A 257 20.76 12.37 -20.02
N GLY A 258 21.54 12.74 -21.05
CA GLY A 258 21.54 14.06 -21.64
C GLY A 258 20.21 14.40 -22.27
N THR A 259 19.58 15.42 -21.78
CA THR A 259 18.68 16.23 -22.59
C THR A 259 19.54 17.15 -23.48
N GLU A 260 19.80 16.70 -24.71
CA GLU A 260 20.32 17.57 -25.74
C GLU A 260 19.29 18.65 -26.13
N GLY A 261 19.74 19.87 -26.16
CA GLY A 261 19.17 20.87 -27.02
C GLY A 261 18.58 22.12 -26.43
N ALA A 262 19.40 23.12 -26.13
CA ALA A 262 19.14 24.49 -26.53
C ALA A 262 20.41 25.35 -26.38
N GLU A 263 20.82 25.87 -27.53
CA GLU A 263 22.03 26.66 -27.77
C GLU A 263 22.05 28.01 -27.03
N THR A 264 23.25 28.30 -26.55
CA THR A 264 23.97 29.59 -26.58
C THR A 264 23.19 30.90 -26.70
N SER A 265 23.35 31.74 -25.71
CA SER A 265 23.71 33.14 -25.96
C SER A 265 24.50 33.68 -24.75
N ALA A 266 25.74 33.99 -25.04
CA ALA A 266 26.65 34.71 -24.15
C ALA A 266 26.26 36.19 -24.08
N SER A 267 26.31 36.78 -22.91
CA SER A 267 26.74 38.15 -22.74
C SER A 267 27.29 38.34 -21.31
N GLU A 268 28.47 38.89 -21.33
CA GLU A 268 29.40 39.25 -20.24
C GLU A 268 28.86 40.36 -19.33
N PRO A 269 29.54 40.66 -18.22
CA PRO A 269 28.99 41.35 -17.04
C PRO A 269 29.19 42.84 -17.11
N GLU A 270 28.27 43.57 -16.55
CA GLU A 270 28.47 45.00 -16.22
C GLU A 270 28.39 45.21 -14.69
N GLU A 271 29.52 45.61 -14.19
CA GLU A 271 29.83 46.22 -12.89
C GLU A 271 29.25 47.63 -12.86
N VAL A 272 28.61 48.07 -11.79
CA VAL A 272 28.59 49.45 -11.24
C VAL A 272 27.79 49.44 -9.92
N GLU A 273 28.43 49.54 -8.80
CA GLU A 273 28.66 50.71 -7.97
C GLU A 273 27.60 51.02 -6.87
N LYS A 274 28.13 51.12 -5.69
CA LYS A 274 27.57 51.56 -4.40
C LYS A 274 26.88 52.92 -4.46
N THR A 275 25.85 53.08 -3.66
CA THR A 275 25.55 54.16 -2.70
C THR A 275 24.26 53.72 -2.01
N GLY A 276 24.09 53.66 -0.73
CA GLY A 276 24.38 54.58 0.32
C GLY A 276 23.09 55.18 0.85
N SER A 277 22.88 55.03 2.14
CA SER A 277 22.11 55.96 3.00
C SER A 277 20.66 55.57 3.38
N ASP A 278 20.56 55.22 4.65
CA ASP A 278 19.71 55.82 5.69
C ASP A 278 18.17 55.74 5.61
N GLY A 279 17.62 55.16 6.66
CA GLY A 279 16.76 55.98 7.49
C GLY A 279 15.39 55.41 7.86
N ILE A 280 15.26 55.07 9.12
CA ILE A 280 14.10 55.39 9.99
C ILE A 280 12.92 54.41 9.96
N LEU A 281 12.82 53.64 11.06
CA LEU A 281 11.57 53.31 11.78
C LEU A 281 10.97 54.60 12.36
N PRO A 282 9.69 54.73 12.71
CA PRO A 282 8.89 53.84 13.56
C PRO A 282 7.39 53.78 13.17
N GLU A 283 6.65 52.92 13.67
CA GLU A 283 5.67 52.70 14.72
C GLU A 283 4.91 51.38 14.49
#